data_9f3c332d3938ecdcfe57366783d61114
#
_entry.id   9f3c332d3938ecdcfe57366783d61114
#
_cell.length_a   1.000
_cell.length_b   1.000
_cell.length_c   1.000
_cell.angle_alpha   90.00
_cell.angle_beta   90.00
_cell.angle_gamma   90.00
#
_symmetry.space_group_name_H-M   'P 1'
#
loop_
_entity.id
_entity.type
_entity.pdbx_description
1 polymer ?
#
loop_
_entity_poly.entity_id
_entity_poly.type
_entity_poly.pdbx_seq_one_letter_code
_entity_poly.pdbx_strand_id
1 'polypeptide(L)'
;MQCRITMTEFNADWHMIEGITQPREHAGTYSREQALELCGTLDVDGLELMAQYWDDCAPAYVRGLAEDAGLPIISYIFFVDLAQPPETRGAAVDEAYAQIDRFAEMGAALGMIIPGVAKDDWPLEQQKGWMVEGLRVCAERAHSVGVTLISENVDYPPSRALMGRGAVCRDICAQVDSPGFRLIYDTCASLFVGEDPLETLQVMAPHVAHVHIKNSRPLQPGEPWPRYFEADSGQRFTGTDIDAGVVDLPPILAELDRLGYDGYMMLEYQGLEEPDTALPRNVAALRRLLAEV
;
A
#
# COMPACT_ATOMS: atom_id res chain seq x y z
N MET A 1 -20.22 -8.83 -5.09
CA MET A 1 -18.80 -9.15 -4.77
C MET A 1 -18.64 -9.45 -3.28
N GLN A 2 -17.96 -10.55 -2.90
CA GLN A 2 -17.64 -10.86 -1.47
C GLN A 2 -16.23 -10.37 -1.14
N CYS A 3 -16.00 -9.08 -1.24
CA CYS A 3 -14.71 -8.52 -0.87
C CYS A 3 -14.58 -8.33 0.63
N ARG A 4 -13.41 -8.66 1.13
CA ARG A 4 -12.99 -8.49 2.51
C ARG A 4 -12.24 -7.18 2.64
N ILE A 5 -12.53 -6.42 3.67
CA ILE A 5 -11.89 -5.13 3.95
C ILE A 5 -10.76 -5.36 4.95
N THR A 6 -9.59 -4.84 4.64
CA THR A 6 -8.48 -4.74 5.61
C THR A 6 -8.23 -3.28 6.00
N MET A 7 -7.53 -3.09 7.09
CA MET A 7 -7.16 -1.80 7.62
C MET A 7 -5.72 -1.84 8.09
N THR A 8 -4.98 -0.76 7.90
CA THR A 8 -3.65 -0.62 8.46
C THR A 8 -3.66 0.28 9.70
N GLU A 9 -2.84 -0.06 10.70
CA GLU A 9 -2.67 0.72 11.92
C GLU A 9 -2.16 2.14 11.64
N PHE A 10 -1.48 2.36 10.53
CA PHE A 10 -1.00 3.69 10.18
C PHE A 10 -2.15 4.67 9.90
N ASN A 11 -3.35 4.21 9.60
CA ASN A 11 -4.54 5.05 9.54
C ASN A 11 -4.85 5.72 10.91
N ALA A 12 -4.37 5.15 12.00
CA ALA A 12 -4.49 5.71 13.35
C ALA A 12 -3.31 6.60 13.75
N ASP A 13 -2.14 6.45 13.11
CA ASP A 13 -0.95 7.26 13.45
C ASP A 13 -0.18 7.76 12.22
N TRP A 14 -0.32 9.04 11.94
CA TRP A 14 0.21 9.71 10.77
C TRP A 14 1.65 10.20 10.84
N HIS A 15 2.31 10.08 12.02
CA HIS A 15 3.62 10.71 12.25
C HIS A 15 4.78 9.98 11.62
N MET A 16 4.56 8.78 11.17
CA MET A 16 5.66 7.87 10.87
C MET A 16 6.03 7.80 9.40
N ILE A 17 5.42 8.61 8.53
CA ILE A 17 5.88 8.75 7.15
C ILE A 17 6.80 9.96 7.05
N GLU A 18 8.07 9.79 7.44
CA GLU A 18 9.09 10.80 7.22
C GLU A 18 9.20 11.15 5.73
N GLY A 19 9.19 12.44 5.44
CA GLY A 19 9.40 12.99 4.09
C GLY A 19 8.12 13.22 3.27
N ILE A 20 6.97 12.69 3.67
CA ILE A 20 5.69 12.91 2.96
C ILE A 20 4.78 13.86 3.73
N THR A 21 4.98 14.01 5.04
CA THR A 21 4.07 14.76 5.89
C THR A 21 4.78 15.81 6.71
N GLN A 22 4.12 16.97 6.87
CA GLN A 22 4.42 17.83 8.00
C GLN A 22 3.82 17.21 9.27
N PRO A 23 4.47 17.38 10.46
CA PRO A 23 3.95 16.83 11.71
C PRO A 23 2.52 17.31 11.98
N ARG A 24 1.64 16.41 12.39
CA ARG A 24 0.38 16.81 13.02
C ARG A 24 0.65 17.42 14.38
N GLU A 25 -0.13 18.44 14.79
CA GLU A 25 -0.10 18.96 16.15
C GLU A 25 -0.54 17.92 17.21
N HIS A 26 -1.19 16.83 16.76
CA HIS A 26 -1.78 15.77 17.60
C HIS A 26 -1.13 14.38 17.38
N ALA A 27 0.15 14.36 17.11
CA ALA A 27 0.94 13.15 16.97
C ALA A 27 0.92 12.27 18.21
N GLY A 28 0.74 10.96 18.02
CA GLY A 28 0.88 9.98 19.08
C GLY A 28 -0.36 9.87 19.99
N THR A 29 -1.56 10.04 19.46
CA THR A 29 -2.81 9.82 20.21
C THR A 29 -3.00 8.34 20.56
N TYR A 30 -2.52 7.43 19.71
CA TYR A 30 -2.67 5.98 19.90
C TYR A 30 -1.30 5.32 20.04
N SER A 31 -1.15 4.39 21.00
CA SER A 31 -0.11 3.39 20.90
C SER A 31 -0.43 2.41 19.76
N ARG A 32 0.58 1.63 19.30
CA ARG A 32 0.35 0.60 18.29
C ARG A 32 -0.68 -0.45 18.72
N GLU A 33 -0.73 -0.80 20.00
CA GLU A 33 -1.73 -1.71 20.58
C GLU A 33 -3.13 -1.09 20.53
N GLN A 34 -3.25 0.19 20.89
CA GLN A 34 -4.52 0.92 20.79
C GLN A 34 -5.01 1.08 19.35
N ALA A 35 -4.08 1.22 18.40
CA ALA A 35 -4.42 1.27 16.98
C ALA A 35 -5.02 -0.07 16.50
N LEU A 36 -4.45 -1.21 16.92
CA LEU A 36 -5.02 -2.54 16.62
C LEU A 36 -6.37 -2.75 17.33
N GLU A 37 -6.49 -2.31 18.59
CA GLU A 37 -7.76 -2.36 19.32
C GLU A 37 -8.84 -1.55 18.58
N LEU A 38 -8.51 -0.34 18.10
CA LEU A 38 -9.42 0.46 17.30
C LEU A 38 -9.83 -0.30 16.02
N CYS A 39 -8.89 -0.89 15.28
CA CYS A 39 -9.20 -1.71 14.10
C CYS A 39 -10.16 -2.86 14.45
N GLY A 40 -9.97 -3.53 15.60
CA GLY A 40 -10.85 -4.59 16.09
C GLY A 40 -12.29 -4.15 16.41
N THR A 41 -12.53 -2.84 16.57
CA THR A 41 -13.89 -2.29 16.74
C THR A 41 -14.61 -1.99 15.42
N LEU A 42 -13.89 -2.04 14.30
CA LEU A 42 -14.42 -1.72 12.98
C LEU A 42 -14.96 -2.98 12.28
N ASP A 43 -15.87 -2.78 11.33
CA ASP A 43 -16.40 -3.87 10.48
C ASP A 43 -15.40 -4.19 9.35
N VAL A 44 -14.20 -4.70 9.73
CA VAL A 44 -13.13 -5.10 8.83
C VAL A 44 -12.77 -6.57 9.00
N ASP A 45 -12.10 -7.17 8.01
CA ASP A 45 -11.87 -8.61 7.93
C ASP A 45 -10.40 -8.99 8.16
N GLY A 46 -9.51 -8.03 8.37
CA GLY A 46 -8.09 -8.27 8.61
C GLY A 46 -7.26 -7.02 8.71
N LEU A 47 -5.99 -7.21 8.99
CA LEU A 47 -5.00 -6.16 9.22
C LEU A 47 -3.92 -6.18 8.15
N GLU A 48 -3.43 -4.99 7.82
CA GLU A 48 -2.14 -4.77 7.18
C GLU A 48 -1.24 -4.03 8.14
N LEU A 49 -0.06 -4.56 8.39
CA LEU A 49 0.87 -4.00 9.36
C LEU A 49 2.09 -3.41 8.66
N MET A 50 2.70 -2.39 9.26
CA MET A 50 3.92 -1.78 8.72
C MET A 50 5.14 -2.15 9.58
N ALA A 51 6.20 -2.63 8.94
CA ALA A 51 7.44 -3.07 9.57
C ALA A 51 7.98 -2.07 10.59
N GLN A 52 8.02 -0.80 10.23
CA GLN A 52 8.57 0.27 11.07
C GLN A 52 7.90 0.41 12.45
N TYR A 53 6.67 -0.09 12.61
CA TYR A 53 5.98 -0.08 13.90
C TYR A 53 6.24 -1.32 14.73
N TRP A 54 6.68 -2.42 14.10
CA TRP A 54 6.68 -3.73 14.73
C TRP A 54 8.02 -4.46 14.68
N ASP A 55 9.06 -3.90 14.01
CA ASP A 55 10.36 -4.57 13.85
C ASP A 55 11.08 -4.85 15.17
N ASP A 56 10.78 -4.09 16.21
CA ASP A 56 11.30 -4.27 17.57
C ASP A 56 10.52 -5.33 18.40
N CYS A 57 9.42 -5.87 17.87
CA CYS A 57 8.56 -6.83 18.54
C CYS A 57 8.80 -8.27 18.03
N ALA A 58 8.64 -9.26 18.89
CA ALA A 58 8.64 -10.66 18.46
C ALA A 58 7.40 -10.97 17.60
N PRO A 59 7.52 -11.72 16.48
CA PRO A 59 6.40 -12.09 15.62
C PRO A 59 5.21 -12.72 16.38
N ALA A 60 5.50 -13.58 17.36
CA ALA A 60 4.46 -14.21 18.19
C ALA A 60 3.68 -13.21 19.04
N TYR A 61 4.31 -12.13 19.51
CA TYR A 61 3.62 -11.07 20.24
C TYR A 61 2.67 -10.31 19.33
N VAL A 62 3.13 -9.90 18.15
CA VAL A 62 2.31 -9.17 17.17
C VAL A 62 1.11 -10.02 16.73
N ARG A 63 1.34 -11.30 16.44
CA ARG A 63 0.26 -12.24 16.13
C ARG A 63 -0.76 -12.36 17.27
N GLY A 64 -0.30 -12.44 18.52
CA GLY A 64 -1.20 -12.50 19.69
C GLY A 64 -2.10 -11.26 19.79
N LEU A 65 -1.56 -10.06 19.55
CA LEU A 65 -2.36 -8.83 19.54
C LEU A 65 -3.42 -8.83 18.43
N ALA A 66 -3.07 -9.31 17.24
CA ALA A 66 -4.01 -9.43 16.13
C ALA A 66 -5.12 -10.46 16.44
N GLU A 67 -4.75 -11.60 17.05
CA GLU A 67 -5.71 -12.61 17.53
C GLU A 67 -6.64 -12.03 18.61
N ASP A 68 -6.13 -11.24 19.56
CA ASP A 68 -6.91 -10.56 20.59
C ASP A 68 -7.88 -9.53 19.99
N ALA A 69 -7.47 -8.84 18.92
CA ALA A 69 -8.36 -7.96 18.15
C ALA A 69 -9.37 -8.71 17.27
N GLY A 70 -9.24 -10.04 17.14
CA GLY A 70 -10.10 -10.88 16.30
C GLY A 70 -9.84 -10.75 14.80
N LEU A 71 -8.68 -10.20 14.39
CA LEU A 71 -8.36 -9.90 13.01
C LEU A 71 -7.08 -10.64 12.55
N PRO A 72 -7.12 -11.41 11.44
CA PRO A 72 -5.91 -12.00 10.87
C PRO A 72 -5.01 -10.92 10.27
N ILE A 73 -3.70 -11.14 10.32
CA ILE A 73 -2.71 -10.33 9.58
C ILE A 73 -2.72 -10.82 8.14
N ILE A 74 -3.09 -9.95 7.22
CA ILE A 74 -3.21 -10.27 5.79
C ILE A 74 -1.93 -9.91 5.05
N SER A 75 -1.40 -8.72 5.29
CA SER A 75 -0.16 -8.25 4.69
C SER A 75 0.73 -7.52 5.69
N TYR A 76 2.00 -7.40 5.30
CA TYR A 76 3.02 -6.69 6.06
C TYR A 76 3.82 -5.79 5.12
N ILE A 77 3.85 -4.50 5.40
CA ILE A 77 4.45 -3.48 4.54
C ILE A 77 5.87 -3.18 5.02
N PHE A 78 6.83 -3.24 4.11
CA PHE A 78 8.22 -2.90 4.41
C PHE A 78 8.90 -2.15 3.26
N PHE A 79 9.91 -1.37 3.62
CA PHE A 79 10.69 -0.56 2.68
C PHE A 79 12.08 -1.13 2.55
N VAL A 80 12.53 -1.33 1.32
CA VAL A 80 13.91 -1.74 1.04
C VAL A 80 14.35 -1.19 -0.32
N ASP A 81 15.57 -0.70 -0.42
CA ASP A 81 16.06 -0.13 -1.66
C ASP A 81 16.74 -1.18 -2.54
N LEU A 82 15.98 -1.77 -3.45
CA LEU A 82 16.49 -2.71 -4.46
C LEU A 82 16.97 -2.02 -5.74
N ALA A 83 16.67 -0.72 -5.92
CA ALA A 83 17.04 0.06 -7.10
C ALA A 83 18.47 0.59 -7.02
N GLN A 84 19.42 -0.27 -6.71
CA GLN A 84 20.83 0.05 -6.54
C GLN A 84 21.74 -0.98 -7.24
N PRO A 85 23.03 -0.58 -7.50
CA PRO A 85 23.98 -1.45 -8.18
C PRO A 85 24.15 -2.81 -7.52
N PRO A 86 24.47 -3.88 -8.27
CA PRO A 86 24.67 -5.22 -7.73
C PRO A 86 25.68 -5.30 -6.57
N GLU A 87 26.70 -4.43 -6.60
CA GLU A 87 27.78 -4.39 -5.58
C GLU A 87 27.27 -3.93 -4.20
N THR A 88 26.19 -3.18 -4.15
CA THR A 88 25.63 -2.63 -2.90
C THR A 88 24.28 -3.26 -2.53
N ARG A 89 23.56 -3.85 -3.49
CA ARG A 89 22.23 -4.42 -3.30
C ARG A 89 22.17 -5.61 -2.34
N GLY A 90 23.29 -6.31 -2.11
CA GLY A 90 23.31 -7.52 -1.28
C GLY A 90 22.73 -7.30 0.13
N ALA A 91 23.09 -6.20 0.80
CA ALA A 91 22.56 -5.89 2.12
C ALA A 91 21.03 -5.63 2.10
N ALA A 92 20.51 -4.97 1.07
CA ALA A 92 19.10 -4.74 0.91
C ALA A 92 18.30 -6.05 0.64
N VAL A 93 18.89 -6.99 -0.08
CA VAL A 93 18.31 -8.33 -0.28
C VAL A 93 18.29 -9.11 1.03
N ASP A 94 19.37 -9.06 1.84
CA ASP A 94 19.42 -9.71 3.14
C ASP A 94 18.37 -9.13 4.10
N GLU A 95 18.18 -7.81 4.09
CA GLU A 95 17.12 -7.13 4.84
C GLU A 95 15.73 -7.58 4.38
N ALA A 96 15.49 -7.61 3.06
CA ALA A 96 14.23 -8.11 2.51
C ALA A 96 13.94 -9.56 2.92
N TYR A 97 14.96 -10.42 2.93
CA TYR A 97 14.81 -11.81 3.37
C TYR A 97 14.42 -11.89 4.85
N ALA A 98 15.05 -11.07 5.71
CA ALA A 98 14.68 -11.03 7.13
C ALA A 98 13.23 -10.60 7.33
N GLN A 99 12.76 -9.60 6.57
CA GLN A 99 11.37 -9.18 6.61
C GLN A 99 10.42 -10.27 6.09
N ILE A 100 10.74 -10.92 4.97
CA ILE A 100 9.96 -12.03 4.41
C ILE A 100 9.79 -13.16 5.43
N ASP A 101 10.87 -13.58 6.09
CA ASP A 101 10.81 -14.63 7.09
C ASP A 101 9.96 -14.20 8.30
N ARG A 102 10.11 -12.95 8.72
CA ARG A 102 9.37 -12.37 9.83
C ARG A 102 7.86 -12.39 9.62
N PHE A 103 7.37 -11.91 8.49
CA PHE A 103 5.92 -11.90 8.27
C PHE A 103 5.35 -13.27 7.91
N ALA A 104 6.16 -14.19 7.36
CA ALA A 104 5.79 -15.60 7.29
C ALA A 104 5.55 -16.19 8.69
N GLU A 105 6.40 -15.86 9.68
CA GLU A 105 6.22 -16.26 11.07
C GLU A 105 4.97 -15.62 11.72
N MET A 106 4.58 -14.43 11.30
CA MET A 106 3.34 -13.79 11.73
C MET A 106 2.09 -14.42 11.11
N GLY A 107 2.23 -15.21 10.05
CA GLY A 107 1.13 -15.82 9.32
C GLY A 107 0.55 -14.94 8.21
N ALA A 108 1.19 -13.83 7.85
CA ALA A 108 0.79 -13.01 6.72
C ALA A 108 1.05 -13.73 5.40
N ALA A 109 0.03 -13.78 4.53
CA ALA A 109 0.15 -14.40 3.22
C ALA A 109 0.76 -13.46 2.16
N LEU A 110 0.68 -12.16 2.38
CA LEU A 110 1.18 -11.13 1.49
C LEU A 110 2.26 -10.30 2.18
N GLY A 111 3.30 -9.92 1.43
CA GLY A 111 4.31 -8.98 1.87
C GLY A 111 4.40 -7.80 0.90
N MET A 112 3.94 -6.62 1.32
CA MET A 112 4.05 -5.43 0.50
C MET A 112 5.47 -4.88 0.58
N ILE A 113 6.19 -4.97 -0.53
CA ILE A 113 7.53 -4.41 -0.66
C ILE A 113 7.46 -3.07 -1.39
N ILE A 114 8.03 -2.02 -0.77
CA ILE A 114 8.32 -0.75 -1.42
C ILE A 114 9.80 -0.80 -1.84
N PRO A 115 10.10 -1.04 -3.13
CA PRO A 115 11.43 -1.49 -3.56
C PRO A 115 12.43 -0.36 -3.82
N GLY A 116 12.15 0.84 -3.34
CA GLY A 116 13.00 2.01 -3.48
C GLY A 116 12.45 3.08 -4.41
N VAL A 117 13.17 4.19 -4.50
CA VAL A 117 12.86 5.34 -5.36
C VAL A 117 14.04 5.64 -6.28
N ALA A 118 13.76 6.24 -7.44
CA ALA A 118 14.82 6.63 -8.37
C ALA A 118 15.76 7.68 -7.76
N LYS A 119 17.05 7.54 -8.05
CA LYS A 119 18.14 8.43 -7.64
C LYS A 119 18.69 9.18 -8.87
N ASP A 120 19.27 10.36 -8.65
CA ASP A 120 19.81 11.19 -9.74
C ASP A 120 21.13 10.65 -10.31
N ASP A 121 21.81 9.77 -9.57
CA ASP A 121 23.16 9.27 -9.90
C ASP A 121 23.18 8.30 -11.08
N TRP A 122 22.03 7.71 -11.45
CA TRP A 122 21.93 6.69 -12.48
C TRP A 122 20.73 6.86 -13.41
N PRO A 123 20.82 6.40 -14.66
CA PRO A 123 19.68 6.37 -15.57
C PRO A 123 18.51 5.56 -15.00
N LEU A 124 17.28 6.06 -15.15
CA LEU A 124 16.07 5.45 -14.59
C LEU A 124 15.90 3.98 -15.02
N GLU A 125 16.12 3.69 -16.29
CA GLU A 125 15.98 2.31 -16.82
C GLU A 125 17.01 1.34 -16.23
N GLN A 126 18.20 1.83 -15.89
CA GLN A 126 19.20 1.01 -15.20
C GLN A 126 18.76 0.67 -13.78
N GLN A 127 18.22 1.67 -13.06
CA GLN A 127 17.68 1.47 -11.71
C GLN A 127 16.50 0.50 -11.71
N LYS A 128 15.59 0.61 -12.68
CA LYS A 128 14.50 -0.38 -12.87
C LYS A 128 15.04 -1.79 -13.11
N GLY A 129 16.06 -1.93 -13.93
CA GLY A 129 16.71 -3.23 -14.16
C GLY A 129 17.27 -3.84 -12.88
N TRP A 130 17.95 -3.04 -12.05
CA TRP A 130 18.46 -3.47 -10.74
C TRP A 130 17.34 -3.86 -9.78
N MET A 131 16.27 -3.07 -9.75
CA MET A 131 15.09 -3.36 -8.93
C MET A 131 14.43 -4.68 -9.35
N VAL A 132 14.25 -4.91 -10.65
CA VAL A 132 13.68 -6.17 -11.18
C VAL A 132 14.51 -7.38 -10.77
N GLU A 133 15.83 -7.30 -10.86
CA GLU A 133 16.72 -8.37 -10.41
C GLU A 133 16.61 -8.62 -8.90
N GLY A 134 16.55 -7.55 -8.10
CA GLY A 134 16.34 -7.64 -6.65
C GLY A 134 14.99 -8.23 -6.30
N LEU A 135 13.92 -7.76 -6.94
CA LEU A 135 12.56 -8.30 -6.76
C LEU A 135 12.47 -9.79 -7.10
N ARG A 136 13.16 -10.24 -8.16
CA ARG A 136 13.14 -11.66 -8.56
C ARG A 136 13.68 -12.57 -7.45
N VAL A 137 14.84 -12.25 -6.88
CA VAL A 137 15.43 -13.09 -5.82
C VAL A 137 14.61 -13.02 -4.53
N CYS A 138 14.04 -11.85 -4.20
CA CYS A 138 13.13 -11.71 -3.06
C CYS A 138 11.84 -12.49 -3.26
N ALA A 139 11.27 -12.49 -4.47
CA ALA A 139 10.08 -13.25 -4.82
C ALA A 139 10.28 -14.77 -4.76
N GLU A 140 11.46 -15.27 -5.16
CA GLU A 140 11.83 -16.68 -5.01
C GLU A 140 11.89 -17.07 -3.54
N ARG A 141 12.48 -16.22 -2.68
CA ARG A 141 12.50 -16.43 -1.23
C ARG A 141 11.10 -16.47 -0.65
N ALA A 142 10.27 -15.47 -0.96
CA ALA A 142 8.90 -15.37 -0.48
C ALA A 142 8.08 -16.63 -0.87
N HIS A 143 8.14 -17.02 -2.14
CA HIS A 143 7.47 -18.21 -2.63
C HIS A 143 7.90 -19.49 -1.88
N SER A 144 9.19 -19.60 -1.55
CA SER A 144 9.73 -20.76 -0.82
C SER A 144 9.20 -20.91 0.60
N VAL A 145 8.73 -19.81 1.22
CA VAL A 145 8.12 -19.80 2.57
C VAL A 145 6.61 -19.62 2.55
N GLY A 146 5.98 -19.70 1.37
CA GLY A 146 4.52 -19.65 1.22
C GLY A 146 3.93 -18.25 1.21
N VAL A 147 4.74 -17.22 1.00
CA VAL A 147 4.33 -15.82 0.93
C VAL A 147 4.36 -15.33 -0.51
N THR A 148 3.49 -14.40 -0.87
CA THR A 148 3.55 -13.65 -2.12
C THR A 148 3.96 -12.21 -1.82
N LEU A 149 5.06 -11.76 -2.44
CA LEU A 149 5.40 -10.35 -2.45
C LEU A 149 4.46 -9.59 -3.36
N ILE A 150 4.04 -8.42 -2.90
CA ILE A 150 3.20 -7.51 -3.65
C ILE A 150 3.81 -6.12 -3.64
N SER A 151 3.67 -5.37 -4.74
CA SER A 151 4.13 -3.98 -4.82
C SER A 151 3.10 -3.14 -5.55
N GLU A 152 2.89 -1.92 -5.07
CA GLU A 152 1.87 -1.03 -5.63
C GLU A 152 2.40 -0.15 -6.75
N ASN A 153 1.49 0.47 -7.49
CA ASN A 153 1.76 1.59 -8.37
C ASN A 153 2.13 2.83 -7.53
N VAL A 154 3.31 2.79 -6.92
CA VAL A 154 3.84 3.83 -6.02
C VAL A 154 3.96 5.15 -6.74
N ASP A 155 3.40 6.16 -6.16
CA ASP A 155 3.10 7.44 -6.76
C ASP A 155 4.01 8.59 -6.31
N TYR A 156 4.81 8.44 -5.27
CA TYR A 156 5.50 9.58 -4.67
C TYR A 156 7.01 9.40 -4.53
N PRO A 157 7.76 10.42 -4.93
CA PRO A 157 7.33 11.51 -5.82
C PRO A 157 7.12 11.00 -7.25
N PRO A 158 6.07 11.40 -7.97
CA PRO A 158 5.70 10.81 -9.28
C PRO A 158 6.82 10.88 -10.30
N SER A 159 7.56 11.99 -10.35
CA SER A 159 8.70 12.20 -11.23
C SER A 159 9.88 11.24 -10.98
N ARG A 160 9.88 10.55 -9.84
CA ARG A 160 10.92 9.60 -9.41
C ARG A 160 10.35 8.20 -9.12
N ALA A 161 9.07 7.97 -9.41
CA ALA A 161 8.45 6.69 -9.22
C ALA A 161 9.03 5.64 -10.17
N LEU A 162 9.52 4.54 -9.60
CA LEU A 162 9.98 3.39 -10.37
C LEU A 162 8.81 2.55 -10.89
N MET A 163 7.67 2.60 -10.19
CA MET A 163 6.46 1.80 -10.43
C MET A 163 5.17 2.64 -10.48
N GLY A 164 5.23 3.93 -10.82
CA GLY A 164 4.07 4.82 -10.75
C GLY A 164 2.98 4.54 -11.78
N ARG A 165 3.34 4.25 -13.03
CA ARG A 165 2.39 4.05 -14.14
C ARG A 165 1.98 2.59 -14.27
N GLY A 166 0.70 2.33 -14.55
CA GLY A 166 0.14 0.98 -14.66
C GLY A 166 0.85 0.09 -15.68
N ALA A 167 1.20 0.64 -16.85
CA ALA A 167 1.96 -0.11 -17.86
C ALA A 167 3.38 -0.47 -17.38
N VAL A 168 4.02 0.43 -16.62
CA VAL A 168 5.34 0.16 -16.02
C VAL A 168 5.25 -0.93 -14.97
N CYS A 169 4.24 -0.89 -14.09
CA CYS A 169 4.00 -1.92 -13.08
C CYS A 169 3.78 -3.29 -13.70
N ARG A 170 2.91 -3.36 -14.73
CA ARG A 170 2.68 -4.59 -15.51
C ARG A 170 3.98 -5.15 -16.09
N ASP A 171 4.78 -4.29 -16.74
CA ASP A 171 6.01 -4.70 -17.42
C ASP A 171 7.09 -5.15 -16.42
N ILE A 172 7.17 -4.51 -15.25
CA ILE A 172 8.05 -4.95 -14.15
C ILE A 172 7.60 -6.32 -13.63
N CYS A 173 6.32 -6.52 -13.39
CA CYS A 173 5.79 -7.82 -12.95
C CYS A 173 6.09 -8.93 -13.97
N ALA A 174 5.92 -8.64 -15.25
CA ALA A 174 6.27 -9.57 -16.33
C ALA A 174 7.77 -9.87 -16.40
N GLN A 175 8.64 -8.88 -16.13
CA GLN A 175 10.09 -9.07 -16.11
C GLN A 175 10.58 -9.81 -14.86
N VAL A 176 9.96 -9.60 -13.70
CA VAL A 176 10.24 -10.41 -12.49
C VAL A 176 9.93 -11.88 -12.75
N ASP A 177 8.86 -12.18 -13.47
CA ASP A 177 8.48 -13.51 -13.94
C ASP A 177 8.53 -14.59 -12.84
N SER A 178 7.90 -14.30 -11.71
CA SER A 178 7.87 -15.19 -10.55
C SER A 178 6.44 -15.38 -10.02
N PRO A 179 6.06 -16.61 -9.63
CA PRO A 179 4.79 -16.85 -8.94
C PRO A 179 4.74 -16.16 -7.56
N GLY A 180 5.91 -15.84 -6.98
CA GLY A 180 6.04 -15.17 -5.69
C GLY A 180 5.93 -13.64 -5.75
N PHE A 181 5.61 -13.04 -6.93
CA PHE A 181 5.46 -11.59 -7.05
C PHE A 181 4.18 -11.20 -7.80
N ARG A 182 3.45 -10.24 -7.26
CA ARG A 182 2.20 -9.70 -7.82
C ARG A 182 2.13 -8.19 -7.58
N LEU A 183 1.04 -7.57 -8.04
CA LEU A 183 0.79 -6.14 -7.92
C LEU A 183 -0.32 -5.84 -6.92
N ILE A 184 -0.19 -4.68 -6.27
CA ILE A 184 -1.26 -3.95 -5.64
C ILE A 184 -1.76 -2.91 -6.64
N TYR A 185 -3.06 -2.76 -6.77
CA TYR A 185 -3.67 -1.64 -7.45
C TYR A 185 -4.15 -0.63 -6.39
N ASP A 186 -3.53 0.56 -6.36
CA ASP A 186 -3.99 1.69 -5.58
C ASP A 186 -4.85 2.62 -6.43
N THR A 187 -6.04 2.95 -5.93
CA THR A 187 -7.06 3.71 -6.68
C THR A 187 -6.67 5.16 -6.91
N CYS A 188 -5.84 5.76 -6.05
CA CYS A 188 -5.42 7.16 -6.18
C CYS A 188 -4.09 7.36 -6.88
N ALA A 189 -3.18 6.38 -6.82
CA ALA A 189 -1.82 6.53 -7.32
C ALA A 189 -1.75 6.93 -8.80
N SER A 190 -2.69 6.41 -9.61
CA SER A 190 -2.80 6.76 -11.04
C SER A 190 -3.06 8.25 -11.28
N LEU A 191 -3.80 8.93 -10.38
CA LEU A 191 -4.04 10.39 -10.50
C LEU A 191 -2.74 11.19 -10.48
N PHE A 192 -1.79 10.77 -9.66
CA PHE A 192 -0.54 11.52 -9.45
C PHE A 192 0.41 11.42 -10.64
N VAL A 193 0.30 10.36 -11.42
CA VAL A 193 1.03 10.16 -12.68
C VAL A 193 0.21 10.53 -13.93
N GLY A 194 -0.98 11.12 -13.74
CA GLY A 194 -1.84 11.60 -14.82
C GLY A 194 -2.48 10.49 -15.64
N GLU A 195 -2.77 9.34 -15.04
CA GLU A 195 -3.49 8.22 -15.65
C GLU A 195 -4.95 8.16 -15.12
N ASP A 196 -5.86 7.61 -15.94
CA ASP A 196 -7.21 7.29 -15.50
C ASP A 196 -7.19 6.05 -14.57
N PRO A 197 -7.81 6.11 -13.37
CA PRO A 197 -7.78 4.98 -12.44
C PRO A 197 -8.37 3.69 -13.00
N LEU A 198 -9.48 3.75 -13.74
CA LEU A 198 -10.12 2.55 -14.30
C LEU A 198 -9.26 1.94 -15.42
N GLU A 199 -8.70 2.76 -16.30
CA GLU A 199 -7.79 2.30 -17.36
C GLU A 199 -6.52 1.69 -16.75
N THR A 200 -5.98 2.30 -15.69
CA THR A 200 -4.83 1.75 -14.96
C THR A 200 -5.13 0.38 -14.38
N LEU A 201 -6.29 0.20 -13.73
CA LEU A 201 -6.73 -1.11 -13.24
C LEU A 201 -6.75 -2.14 -14.36
N GLN A 202 -7.37 -1.82 -15.51
CA GLN A 202 -7.47 -2.75 -16.65
C GLN A 202 -6.11 -3.19 -17.18
N VAL A 203 -5.14 -2.27 -17.19
CA VAL A 203 -3.75 -2.57 -17.61
C VAL A 203 -3.04 -3.48 -16.61
N MET A 204 -3.25 -3.29 -15.31
CA MET A 204 -2.59 -4.03 -14.23
C MET A 204 -3.29 -5.34 -13.89
N ALA A 205 -4.59 -5.49 -14.21
CA ALA A 205 -5.48 -6.55 -13.75
C ALA A 205 -4.93 -7.99 -13.81
N PRO A 206 -4.18 -8.41 -14.85
CA PRO A 206 -3.66 -9.78 -14.89
C PRO A 206 -2.68 -10.13 -13.77
N HIS A 207 -2.15 -9.13 -13.08
CA HIS A 207 -1.14 -9.28 -12.04
C HIS A 207 -1.60 -8.79 -10.66
N VAL A 208 -2.79 -8.21 -10.53
CA VAL A 208 -3.32 -7.68 -9.28
C VAL A 208 -3.69 -8.80 -8.33
N ALA A 209 -3.12 -8.81 -7.13
CA ALA A 209 -3.45 -9.71 -6.04
C ALA A 209 -4.03 -8.99 -4.82
N HIS A 210 -3.90 -7.68 -4.77
CA HIS A 210 -4.37 -6.85 -3.66
C HIS A 210 -4.80 -5.48 -4.17
N VAL A 211 -5.67 -4.80 -3.42
CA VAL A 211 -6.21 -3.48 -3.80
C VAL A 211 -6.15 -2.54 -2.61
N HIS A 212 -5.66 -1.33 -2.83
CA HIS A 212 -5.76 -0.23 -1.88
C HIS A 212 -6.87 0.73 -2.33
N ILE A 213 -7.84 0.94 -1.45
CA ILE A 213 -8.95 1.85 -1.66
C ILE A 213 -8.69 3.12 -0.90
N LYS A 214 -8.32 4.16 -1.61
CA LYS A 214 -8.23 5.51 -1.07
C LYS A 214 -8.83 6.53 -2.02
N ASN A 215 -9.12 7.71 -1.53
CA ASN A 215 -9.58 8.79 -2.36
C ASN A 215 -8.92 10.11 -1.95
N SER A 216 -8.81 11.01 -2.90
CA SER A 216 -8.17 12.31 -2.72
C SER A 216 -8.97 13.40 -3.40
N ARG A 217 -8.80 14.62 -2.94
CA ARG A 217 -9.33 15.81 -3.58
C ARG A 217 -8.24 16.81 -3.93
N PRO A 218 -8.39 17.61 -4.99
CA PRO A 218 -7.47 18.69 -5.27
C PRO A 218 -7.46 19.73 -4.15
N LEU A 219 -6.27 20.23 -3.81
CA LEU A 219 -6.15 21.43 -2.98
C LEU A 219 -6.43 22.67 -3.82
N GLN A 220 -7.16 23.63 -3.22
CA GLN A 220 -7.40 24.92 -3.85
C GLN A 220 -6.16 25.82 -3.72
N PRO A 221 -5.92 26.73 -4.67
CA PRO A 221 -4.83 27.68 -4.56
C PRO A 221 -4.89 28.48 -3.25
N GLY A 222 -3.81 28.41 -2.46
CA GLY A 222 -3.71 29.12 -1.18
C GLY A 222 -4.41 28.43 0.00
N GLU A 223 -5.00 27.26 -0.21
CA GLU A 223 -5.56 26.45 0.88
C GLU A 223 -4.41 25.95 1.78
N PRO A 224 -4.41 26.30 3.08
CA PRO A 224 -3.42 25.81 4.01
C PRO A 224 -3.73 24.33 4.33
N TRP A 225 -2.83 23.44 3.98
CA TRP A 225 -2.99 22.03 4.28
C TRP A 225 -1.66 21.41 4.70
N PRO A 226 -1.59 20.75 5.84
CA PRO A 226 -0.32 20.27 6.38
C PRO A 226 0.25 19.06 5.61
N ARG A 227 -0.57 18.42 4.77
CA ARG A 227 -0.19 17.24 4.01
C ARG A 227 -0.82 17.22 2.63
N TYR A 228 -0.01 16.99 1.61
CA TYR A 228 -0.48 16.83 0.24
C TYR A 228 0.45 15.93 -0.57
N PHE A 229 -0.08 15.41 -1.66
CA PHE A 229 0.66 14.78 -2.73
C PHE A 229 0.71 15.73 -3.91
N GLU A 230 1.85 15.84 -4.57
CA GLU A 230 1.99 16.65 -5.76
C GLU A 230 2.10 15.74 -6.99
N ALA A 231 1.16 15.84 -7.91
CA ALA A 231 1.15 15.09 -9.15
C ALA A 231 2.19 15.62 -10.15
N ASP A 232 2.52 14.83 -11.18
CA ASP A 232 3.40 15.24 -12.30
C ASP A 232 2.95 16.55 -12.95
N SER A 233 1.67 16.85 -12.94
CA SER A 233 1.08 18.11 -13.43
C SER A 233 1.38 19.32 -12.55
N GLY A 234 1.92 19.15 -11.34
CA GLY A 234 2.03 20.16 -10.29
C GLY A 234 0.72 20.40 -9.52
N GLN A 235 -0.36 19.70 -9.84
CA GLN A 235 -1.59 19.72 -9.04
C GLN A 235 -1.33 19.05 -7.70
N ARG A 236 -1.78 19.69 -6.62
CA ARG A 236 -1.70 19.11 -5.27
C ARG A 236 -3.03 18.49 -4.89
N PHE A 237 -2.94 17.33 -4.23
CA PHE A 237 -4.07 16.57 -3.74
C PHE A 237 -3.89 16.29 -2.24
N THR A 238 -4.99 16.16 -1.53
CA THR A 238 -5.01 15.68 -0.14
C THR A 238 -5.99 14.55 0.02
N GLY A 239 -5.74 13.66 0.98
CA GLY A 239 -6.68 12.59 1.30
C GLY A 239 -8.02 13.11 1.79
N THR A 240 -9.07 12.36 1.52
CA THR A 240 -10.44 12.65 1.93
C THR A 240 -11.18 11.34 2.18
N ASP A 241 -12.46 11.42 2.57
CA ASP A 241 -13.32 10.24 2.64
C ASP A 241 -13.41 9.55 1.27
N ILE A 242 -13.51 8.24 1.28
CA ILE A 242 -13.45 7.43 0.05
C ILE A 242 -14.58 7.74 -0.94
N ASP A 243 -15.73 8.22 -0.46
CA ASP A 243 -16.90 8.60 -1.27
C ASP A 243 -16.99 10.12 -1.54
N ALA A 244 -15.96 10.90 -1.14
CA ALA A 244 -15.94 12.36 -1.29
C ALA A 244 -14.76 12.89 -2.14
N GLY A 245 -13.95 12.03 -2.71
CA GLY A 245 -12.81 12.41 -3.54
C GLY A 245 -13.12 12.45 -5.03
N VAL A 246 -12.06 12.58 -5.84
CA VAL A 246 -12.17 12.68 -7.31
C VAL A 246 -12.12 11.32 -8.02
N VAL A 247 -11.72 10.26 -7.33
CA VAL A 247 -11.77 8.90 -7.88
C VAL A 247 -13.20 8.40 -7.83
N ASP A 248 -13.76 8.07 -9.00
CA ASP A 248 -15.06 7.42 -9.11
C ASP A 248 -14.93 5.93 -8.82
N LEU A 249 -15.18 5.53 -7.57
CA LEU A 249 -14.99 4.14 -7.11
C LEU A 249 -16.01 3.13 -7.69
N PRO A 250 -17.31 3.42 -7.86
CA PRO A 250 -18.25 2.45 -8.37
C PRO A 250 -17.85 1.74 -9.66
N PRO A 251 -17.38 2.41 -10.74
CA PRO A 251 -16.89 1.75 -11.94
C PRO A 251 -15.68 0.84 -11.70
N ILE A 252 -14.78 1.23 -10.78
CA ILE A 252 -13.60 0.46 -10.41
C ILE A 252 -14.02 -0.83 -9.70
N LEU A 253 -14.94 -0.73 -8.74
CA LEU A 253 -15.46 -1.88 -8.01
C LEU A 253 -16.21 -2.84 -8.93
N ALA A 254 -17.02 -2.30 -9.85
CA ALA A 254 -17.74 -3.10 -10.87
C ALA A 254 -16.74 -3.83 -11.80
N GLU A 255 -15.64 -3.20 -12.17
CA GLU A 255 -14.60 -3.83 -12.98
C GLU A 255 -13.87 -4.94 -12.22
N LEU A 256 -13.55 -4.72 -10.94
CA LEU A 256 -12.97 -5.76 -10.06
C LEU A 256 -13.90 -6.97 -9.93
N ASP A 257 -15.20 -6.75 -9.75
CA ASP A 257 -16.19 -7.84 -9.73
C ASP A 257 -16.26 -8.58 -11.08
N ARG A 258 -16.31 -7.83 -12.20
CA ARG A 258 -16.29 -8.41 -13.54
C ARG A 258 -15.04 -9.26 -13.80
N LEU A 259 -13.90 -8.89 -13.23
CA LEU A 259 -12.64 -9.63 -13.31
C LEU A 259 -12.60 -10.84 -12.37
N GLY A 260 -13.60 -10.99 -11.49
CA GLY A 260 -13.66 -12.07 -10.50
C GLY A 260 -12.68 -11.88 -9.34
N TYR A 261 -12.35 -10.63 -9.00
CA TYR A 261 -11.49 -10.34 -7.86
C TYR A 261 -12.18 -10.74 -6.56
N ASP A 262 -11.55 -11.62 -5.79
CA ASP A 262 -12.05 -12.17 -4.51
C ASP A 262 -11.08 -11.92 -3.34
N GLY A 263 -10.07 -11.06 -3.56
CA GLY A 263 -9.05 -10.71 -2.59
C GLY A 263 -9.52 -9.75 -1.49
N TYR A 264 -8.55 -9.14 -0.84
CA TYR A 264 -8.77 -8.10 0.17
C TYR A 264 -8.64 -6.72 -0.46
N MET A 265 -9.42 -5.77 0.09
CA MET A 265 -9.32 -4.35 -0.21
C MET A 265 -8.89 -3.61 1.06
N MET A 266 -7.70 -3.07 1.08
CA MET A 266 -7.24 -2.24 2.18
C MET A 266 -7.85 -0.86 2.08
N LEU A 267 -8.54 -0.43 3.12
CA LEU A 267 -8.99 0.94 3.26
C LEU A 267 -7.84 1.81 3.73
N GLU A 268 -7.41 2.74 2.89
CA GLU A 268 -6.34 3.69 3.19
C GLU A 268 -6.89 5.11 3.32
N TYR A 269 -7.25 5.50 4.54
CA TYR A 269 -7.71 6.85 4.82
C TYR A 269 -6.53 7.80 5.03
N GLN A 270 -6.45 8.83 4.23
CA GLN A 270 -5.38 9.84 4.30
C GLN A 270 -5.88 11.27 4.54
N GLY A 271 -7.07 11.41 5.11
CA GLY A 271 -7.61 12.69 5.56
C GLY A 271 -7.00 13.18 6.90
N LEU A 272 -7.45 14.32 7.41
CA LEU A 272 -6.94 14.92 8.65
C LEU A 272 -7.88 14.79 9.85
N GLU A 273 -9.04 14.18 9.68
CA GLU A 273 -9.98 13.95 10.76
C GLU A 273 -9.47 12.85 11.69
N GLU A 274 -9.87 12.88 12.94
CA GLU A 274 -9.46 11.88 13.93
C GLU A 274 -9.91 10.47 13.52
N PRO A 275 -9.03 9.46 13.68
CA PRO A 275 -9.29 8.10 13.22
C PRO A 275 -10.57 7.47 13.76
N ASP A 276 -10.88 7.67 15.04
CA ASP A 276 -12.10 7.14 15.69
C ASP A 276 -13.40 7.70 15.10
N THR A 277 -13.34 8.84 14.43
CA THR A 277 -14.45 9.46 13.71
C THR A 277 -14.45 9.08 12.23
N ALA A 278 -13.29 9.18 11.58
CA ALA A 278 -13.18 9.01 10.14
C ALA A 278 -13.27 7.52 9.72
N LEU A 279 -12.58 6.61 10.43
CA LEU A 279 -12.48 5.23 10.00
C LEU A 279 -13.81 4.49 10.00
N PRO A 280 -14.68 4.56 11.04
CA PRO A 280 -15.99 3.92 11.00
C PRO A 280 -16.85 4.39 9.82
N ARG A 281 -16.79 5.68 9.50
CA ARG A 281 -17.54 6.27 8.39
C ARG A 281 -17.03 5.75 7.04
N ASN A 282 -15.73 5.69 6.86
CA ASN A 282 -15.12 5.21 5.61
C ASN A 282 -15.31 3.70 5.42
N VAL A 283 -15.23 2.89 6.48
CA VAL A 283 -15.57 1.45 6.44
C VAL A 283 -17.03 1.26 6.02
N ALA A 284 -17.96 1.99 6.65
CA ALA A 284 -19.38 1.91 6.29
C ALA A 284 -19.64 2.36 4.85
N ALA A 285 -18.92 3.39 4.36
CA ALA A 285 -19.01 3.82 2.97
C ALA A 285 -18.51 2.73 2.01
N LEU A 286 -17.38 2.08 2.29
CA LEU A 286 -16.85 1.00 1.46
C LEU A 286 -17.80 -0.21 1.45
N ARG A 287 -18.31 -0.63 2.62
CA ARG A 287 -19.32 -1.71 2.71
C ARG A 287 -20.55 -1.42 1.87
N ARG A 288 -21.05 -0.17 1.91
CA ARG A 288 -22.18 0.26 1.08
C ARG A 288 -21.87 0.15 -0.42
N LEU A 289 -20.73 0.69 -0.85
CA LEU A 289 -20.30 0.64 -2.25
C LEU A 289 -20.17 -0.80 -2.75
N LEU A 290 -19.60 -1.69 -1.93
CA LEU A 290 -19.45 -3.12 -2.25
C LEU A 290 -20.79 -3.85 -2.33
N ALA A 291 -21.82 -3.41 -1.60
CA ALA A 291 -23.16 -4.01 -1.65
C ALA A 291 -23.95 -3.60 -2.90
N GLU A 292 -23.52 -2.55 -3.62
CA GLU A 292 -24.15 -2.05 -4.84
C GLU A 292 -23.60 -2.75 -6.11
N VAL A 293 -22.53 -3.51 -5.99
CA VAL A 293 -21.87 -4.30 -7.06
C VAL A 293 -22.26 -5.77 -6.91
#